data_e1b1026b425db9abfccbd54dcbb16f99
#
_entry.id   e1b1026b425db9abfccbd54dcbb16f99
#
_cell.length_a   1.000
_cell.length_b   1.000
_cell.length_c   1.000
_cell.angle_alpha   90.00
_cell.angle_beta   90.00
_cell.angle_gamma   90.00
#
_symmetry.space_group_name_H-M   'P 1'
#
loop_
_entity.id
_entity.type
_entity.pdbx_description
1 polymer ?
#
loop_
_entity_poly.entity_id
_entity_poly.type
_entity_poly.pdbx_seq_one_letter_code
_entity_poly.pdbx_strand_id
1 'polypeptide(L)'
;MLVLVAGSVASAHDERFSTSNVEIKPNEVRWAVDAGVAGLEKVVRLPAGELELTEAQLQASKADIVTYLLECLKVEINGNAVEPEVGALEPVFATGTTGQKYISYARQHLRFPSTSEVKSVQISSALFFTVIRNHQSAVIISWGGAQKVYNKYGPYQLELTAARVNPTLLGTAVEFILWGMHHIFVGYDHIAFLLALLLAAQRLRDMVRVVTSFTVAHSITLLLAALDVIRVPGAVTESLIAASIVYVAAENFFITEGRYRWVLTFAFGLVHGLGFSSVLRARLQDIGSILVPVVSFNLGVEAGQIVILLVALPVLTWIRKGPNEASSERRQWWLVRVGSLPILLLGLFWLIDRVFQLNLMPF
;
A
#
# COMPACT_ATOMS: atom_id res chain seq x y z
N MET A 1 -6.33 7.88 27.91
CA MET A 1 -6.98 6.57 28.10
C MET A 1 -6.09 5.55 27.43
N LEU A 2 -5.36 4.78 28.23
CA LEU A 2 -4.38 3.79 27.74
C LEU A 2 -5.15 2.65 27.10
N VAL A 3 -5.09 2.51 25.79
CA VAL A 3 -5.58 1.31 25.10
C VAL A 3 -4.47 0.27 25.23
N LEU A 4 -4.62 -0.60 26.22
CA LEU A 4 -3.90 -1.86 26.27
C LEU A 4 -4.37 -2.72 25.09
N VAL A 5 -3.57 -2.77 24.03
CA VAL A 5 -3.71 -3.84 23.04
C VAL A 5 -3.24 -5.11 23.73
N ALA A 6 -4.20 -5.90 24.20
CA ALA A 6 -3.96 -7.26 24.65
C ALA A 6 -3.61 -8.10 23.41
N GLY A 7 -2.36 -8.02 22.99
CA GLY A 7 -1.75 -8.97 22.08
C GLY A 7 -1.56 -10.29 22.80
N SER A 8 -1.96 -11.39 22.17
CA SER A 8 -1.73 -12.79 22.52
C SER A 8 -0.49 -13.00 23.37
N VAL A 9 -0.63 -13.84 24.38
CA VAL A 9 0.46 -14.34 25.23
C VAL A 9 1.61 -14.80 24.34
N ALA A 10 2.59 -13.93 24.10
CA ALA A 10 3.81 -14.29 23.40
C ALA A 10 4.56 -15.26 24.30
N SER A 11 4.90 -16.41 23.76
CA SER A 11 5.81 -17.37 24.37
C SER A 11 7.05 -16.63 24.88
N ALA A 12 7.52 -16.93 26.07
CA ALA A 12 8.58 -16.23 26.80
C ALA A 12 9.95 -16.07 26.08
N HIS A 13 10.09 -16.52 24.84
CA HIS A 13 11.29 -16.48 24.01
C HIS A 13 10.98 -16.26 22.54
N ASP A 14 10.19 -15.26 22.15
CA ASP A 14 10.05 -14.98 20.71
C ASP A 14 11.26 -14.17 20.22
N GLU A 15 12.31 -14.89 19.82
CA GLU A 15 13.56 -14.36 19.25
C GLU A 15 13.30 -13.48 18.00
N ARG A 16 12.10 -13.58 17.43
CA ARG A 16 11.75 -12.95 16.15
C ARG A 16 11.17 -11.55 16.31
N PHE A 17 11.12 -11.01 17.52
CA PHE A 17 10.44 -9.74 17.78
C PHE A 17 11.37 -8.67 18.36
N SER A 18 11.24 -7.43 17.87
CA SER A 18 11.83 -6.22 18.44
C SER A 18 10.81 -5.08 18.50
N THR A 19 11.03 -4.14 19.41
CA THR A 19 10.24 -2.90 19.46
C THR A 19 11.14 -1.70 19.29
N SER A 20 10.69 -0.73 18.54
CA SER A 20 11.34 0.56 18.34
C SER A 20 10.39 1.68 18.71
N ASN A 21 10.79 2.54 19.64
CA ASN A 21 10.07 3.76 20.01
C ASN A 21 10.84 4.95 19.46
N VAL A 22 10.28 5.64 18.46
CA VAL A 22 10.88 6.81 17.82
C VAL A 22 10.07 8.04 18.17
N GLU A 23 10.64 8.95 18.93
CA GLU A 23 10.06 10.25 19.28
C GLU A 23 10.72 11.34 18.45
N ILE A 24 9.93 12.02 17.61
CA ILE A 24 10.40 13.11 16.74
C ILE A 24 10.04 14.43 17.38
N LYS A 25 11.07 15.20 17.73
CA LYS A 25 11.01 16.55 18.31
C LYS A 25 11.46 17.60 17.30
N PRO A 26 11.21 18.90 17.54
CA PRO A 26 11.60 19.96 16.61
C PRO A 26 13.09 19.95 16.21
N ASN A 27 13.99 19.59 17.14
CA ASN A 27 15.44 19.67 16.91
C ASN A 27 16.19 18.36 17.19
N GLU A 28 15.49 17.25 17.34
CA GLU A 28 16.11 15.94 17.56
C GLU A 28 15.16 14.80 17.24
N VAL A 29 15.73 13.63 16.96
CA VAL A 29 15.02 12.35 16.95
C VAL A 29 15.57 11.48 18.06
N ARG A 30 14.72 10.93 18.90
CA ARG A 30 15.08 9.94 19.93
C ARG A 30 14.57 8.57 19.49
N TRP A 31 15.43 7.59 19.54
CA TRP A 31 15.11 6.22 19.19
C TRP A 31 15.49 5.28 20.33
N ALA A 32 14.50 4.68 20.98
CA ALA A 32 14.70 3.61 21.95
C ALA A 32 14.40 2.27 21.26
N VAL A 33 15.41 1.40 21.19
CA VAL A 33 15.32 0.10 20.53
C VAL A 33 15.36 -1.00 21.59
N ASP A 34 14.32 -1.80 21.65
CA ASP A 34 14.24 -3.01 22.49
C ASP A 34 14.69 -4.20 21.63
N ALA A 35 15.95 -4.58 21.78
CA ALA A 35 16.54 -5.74 21.11
C ALA A 35 16.41 -6.98 21.98
N GLY A 36 15.79 -8.05 21.47
CA GLY A 36 15.64 -9.30 22.20
C GLY A 36 17.00 -9.93 22.55
N VAL A 37 17.18 -10.33 23.81
CA VAL A 37 18.45 -10.95 24.28
C VAL A 37 18.79 -12.18 23.45
N ALA A 38 17.82 -13.06 23.19
CA ALA A 38 18.02 -14.25 22.36
C ALA A 38 18.46 -13.94 20.92
N GLY A 39 18.06 -12.77 20.37
CA GLY A 39 18.58 -12.29 19.10
C GLY A 39 20.01 -11.75 19.21
N LEU A 40 20.28 -10.99 20.26
CA LEU A 40 21.62 -10.44 20.52
C LEU A 40 22.66 -11.51 20.72
N GLU A 41 22.35 -12.62 21.39
CA GLU A 41 23.27 -13.76 21.57
C GLU A 41 23.75 -14.36 20.25
N LYS A 42 23.03 -14.21 19.17
CA LYS A 42 23.38 -14.70 17.83
C LYS A 42 24.36 -13.79 17.08
N VAL A 43 24.43 -12.51 17.45
CA VAL A 43 25.18 -11.47 16.72
C VAL A 43 26.27 -10.82 17.57
N VAL A 44 26.11 -10.84 18.89
CA VAL A 44 27.03 -10.25 19.85
C VAL A 44 27.47 -11.33 20.84
N ARG A 45 28.72 -11.31 21.21
CA ARG A 45 29.24 -12.23 22.23
C ARG A 45 28.79 -11.77 23.61
N LEU A 46 27.58 -12.20 24.02
CA LEU A 46 27.15 -12.02 25.40
C LEU A 46 27.85 -13.05 26.30
N PRO A 47 28.24 -12.70 27.52
CA PRO A 47 28.81 -13.65 28.49
C PRO A 47 27.70 -14.58 28.99
N ALA A 48 27.15 -15.43 28.11
CA ALA A 48 26.13 -16.40 28.42
C ALA A 48 26.78 -17.62 29.07
N GLY A 49 26.56 -17.81 30.34
CA GLY A 49 26.62 -19.09 31.00
C GLY A 49 25.25 -19.75 30.97
N GLU A 50 25.12 -20.99 31.51
CA GLU A 50 23.83 -21.70 31.67
C GLU A 50 22.84 -20.95 32.57
N LEU A 51 23.18 -19.79 33.06
CA LEU A 51 22.41 -18.90 33.96
C LEU A 51 21.97 -17.66 33.19
N GLU A 52 20.81 -17.14 33.54
CA GLU A 52 20.18 -15.94 32.96
C GLU A 52 21.15 -14.73 32.97
N LEU A 53 21.09 -13.93 31.90
CA LEU A 53 21.87 -12.71 31.75
C LEU A 53 21.61 -11.73 32.91
N THR A 54 22.66 -11.30 33.60
CA THR A 54 22.59 -10.30 34.66
C THR A 54 22.72 -8.88 34.12
N GLU A 55 22.27 -7.87 34.88
CA GLU A 55 22.43 -6.45 34.47
C GLU A 55 23.92 -6.08 34.30
N ALA A 56 24.80 -6.59 35.20
CA ALA A 56 26.24 -6.34 35.13
C ALA A 56 26.84 -6.89 33.82
N GLN A 57 26.44 -8.10 33.41
CA GLN A 57 26.86 -8.71 32.15
C GLN A 57 26.33 -7.95 30.94
N LEU A 58 25.06 -7.51 31.00
CA LEU A 58 24.46 -6.67 29.95
C LEU A 58 25.25 -5.36 29.79
N GLN A 59 25.58 -4.68 30.89
CA GLN A 59 26.37 -3.44 30.85
C GLN A 59 27.80 -3.67 30.35
N ALA A 60 28.43 -4.77 30.71
CA ALA A 60 29.76 -5.14 30.19
C ALA A 60 29.76 -5.34 28.68
N SER A 61 28.65 -5.81 28.11
CA SER A 61 28.49 -6.02 26.65
C SER A 61 27.98 -4.80 25.90
N LYS A 62 27.79 -3.66 26.58
CA LYS A 62 27.22 -2.45 25.96
C LYS A 62 27.94 -2.02 24.68
N ALA A 63 29.28 -2.01 24.69
CA ALA A 63 30.06 -1.56 23.53
C ALA A 63 29.76 -2.40 22.27
N ASP A 64 29.72 -3.73 22.42
CA ASP A 64 29.46 -4.65 21.31
C ASP A 64 28.02 -4.56 20.81
N ILE A 65 27.05 -4.43 21.75
CA ILE A 65 25.64 -4.23 21.41
C ILE A 65 25.46 -2.93 20.64
N VAL A 66 26.04 -1.83 21.10
CA VAL A 66 25.94 -0.51 20.44
C VAL A 66 26.57 -0.58 19.05
N THR A 67 27.75 -1.18 18.90
CA THR A 67 28.40 -1.33 17.59
C THR A 67 27.48 -2.06 16.61
N TYR A 68 26.90 -3.19 17.00
CA TYR A 68 25.95 -3.92 16.18
C TYR A 68 24.70 -3.09 15.83
N LEU A 69 24.11 -2.38 16.80
CA LEU A 69 22.93 -1.55 16.55
C LEU A 69 23.22 -0.40 15.58
N LEU A 70 24.39 0.25 15.69
CA LEU A 70 24.78 1.34 14.80
C LEU A 70 25.08 0.88 13.35
N GLU A 71 25.46 -0.38 13.17
CA GLU A 71 25.56 -0.97 11.83
C GLU A 71 24.17 -1.19 11.20
N CYS A 72 23.20 -1.58 12.02
CA CYS A 72 21.84 -1.94 11.57
C CYS A 72 20.87 -0.76 11.44
N LEU A 73 21.06 0.30 12.23
CA LEU A 73 20.12 1.42 12.36
C LEU A 73 20.69 2.67 11.70
N LYS A 74 19.91 3.31 10.83
CA LYS A 74 20.31 4.58 10.18
C LYS A 74 19.17 5.57 10.26
N VAL A 75 19.52 6.86 10.46
CA VAL A 75 18.58 7.97 10.49
C VAL A 75 19.08 9.08 9.58
N GLU A 76 18.19 9.58 8.74
CA GLU A 76 18.37 10.81 7.98
C GLU A 76 17.35 11.83 8.44
N ILE A 77 17.80 13.05 8.71
CA ILE A 77 16.94 14.19 9.08
C ILE A 77 17.04 15.24 7.98
N ASN A 78 15.92 15.61 7.39
CA ASN A 78 15.84 16.55 6.26
C ASN A 78 16.76 16.17 5.08
N GLY A 79 16.91 14.86 4.83
CA GLY A 79 17.75 14.32 3.75
C GLY A 79 19.24 14.22 4.08
N ASN A 80 19.66 14.51 5.32
CA ASN A 80 21.05 14.38 5.75
C ASN A 80 21.17 13.25 6.76
N ALA A 81 22.16 12.36 6.55
CA ALA A 81 22.49 11.33 7.52
C ALA A 81 23.01 11.96 8.83
N VAL A 82 22.52 11.44 9.95
CA VAL A 82 22.88 11.96 11.29
C VAL A 82 23.41 10.81 12.13
N GLU A 83 24.59 11.01 12.71
CA GLU A 83 25.18 10.06 13.67
C GLU A 83 24.54 10.24 15.05
N PRO A 84 24.24 9.14 15.77
CA PRO A 84 23.61 9.21 17.06
C PRO A 84 24.57 9.51 18.20
N GLU A 85 24.09 10.22 19.19
CA GLU A 85 24.64 10.23 20.54
C GLU A 85 24.12 8.98 21.26
N VAL A 86 25.03 8.16 21.77
CA VAL A 86 24.71 6.90 22.45
C VAL A 86 24.32 7.17 23.89
N GLY A 87 23.08 6.83 24.25
CA GLY A 87 22.52 6.98 25.58
C GLY A 87 22.67 5.75 26.50
N ALA A 88 21.72 5.61 27.43
CA ALA A 88 21.69 4.49 28.37
C ALA A 88 21.34 3.17 27.66
N LEU A 89 21.90 2.07 28.17
CA LEU A 89 21.45 0.71 27.91
C LEU A 89 20.71 0.22 29.15
N GLU A 90 19.47 -0.17 29.02
CA GLU A 90 18.60 -0.58 30.13
C GLU A 90 18.08 -2.00 29.93
N PRO A 91 18.01 -2.82 31.01
CA PRO A 91 17.37 -4.13 30.95
C PRO A 91 15.84 -3.97 30.93
N VAL A 92 15.18 -4.74 30.07
CA VAL A 92 13.72 -4.90 30.10
C VAL A 92 13.39 -6.30 30.55
N PHE A 93 12.69 -6.40 31.69
CA PHE A 93 12.39 -7.65 32.33
C PHE A 93 11.06 -8.24 31.84
N ALA A 94 11.04 -9.56 31.67
CA ALA A 94 9.83 -10.36 31.56
C ALA A 94 9.68 -11.29 32.77
N THR A 95 8.48 -11.79 32.99
CA THR A 95 8.19 -12.77 34.04
C THR A 95 7.92 -14.12 33.38
N GLY A 96 8.71 -15.11 33.73
CA GLY A 96 8.54 -16.49 33.27
C GLY A 96 7.31 -17.18 33.89
N THR A 97 6.98 -18.36 33.40
CA THR A 97 5.85 -19.17 33.84
C THR A 97 5.94 -19.58 35.34
N THR A 98 7.15 -19.60 35.90
CA THR A 98 7.43 -19.89 37.31
C THR A 98 7.43 -18.66 38.20
N GLY A 99 7.12 -17.46 37.66
CA GLY A 99 7.16 -16.19 38.40
C GLY A 99 8.53 -15.54 38.50
N GLN A 100 9.59 -16.16 37.95
CA GLN A 100 10.95 -15.63 37.93
C GLN A 100 11.07 -14.50 36.92
N LYS A 101 11.76 -13.41 37.30
CA LYS A 101 12.08 -12.28 36.42
C LYS A 101 13.41 -12.50 35.72
N TYR A 102 13.44 -12.33 34.41
CA TYR A 102 14.65 -12.41 33.58
C TYR A 102 14.71 -11.24 32.60
N ILE A 103 15.89 -10.89 32.12
CA ILE A 103 16.09 -9.85 31.10
C ILE A 103 15.69 -10.43 29.74
N SER A 104 14.57 -9.93 29.19
CA SER A 104 14.05 -10.36 27.88
C SER A 104 14.56 -9.50 26.74
N TYR A 105 14.70 -8.19 26.98
CA TYR A 105 15.21 -7.24 25.99
C TYR A 105 16.28 -6.33 26.60
N ALA A 106 17.20 -5.88 25.75
CA ALA A 106 18.12 -4.79 26.00
C ALA A 106 17.56 -3.53 25.32
N ARG A 107 17.22 -2.50 26.08
CA ARG A 107 16.77 -1.21 25.56
C ARG A 107 17.93 -0.27 25.41
N GLN A 108 18.29 0.05 24.17
CA GLN A 108 19.29 1.07 23.86
C GLN A 108 18.63 2.37 23.49
N HIS A 109 19.02 3.46 24.13
CA HIS A 109 18.61 4.81 23.79
C HIS A 109 19.63 5.44 22.85
N LEU A 110 19.14 6.00 21.74
CA LEU A 110 19.90 6.74 20.75
C LEU A 110 19.28 8.13 20.55
N ARG A 111 20.11 9.16 20.46
CA ARG A 111 19.68 10.53 20.22
C ARG A 111 20.33 11.07 18.96
N PHE A 112 19.55 11.55 18.01
CA PHE A 112 20.00 12.11 16.75
C PHE A 112 19.71 13.61 16.76
N PRO A 113 20.71 14.48 17.05
CA PRO A 113 20.52 15.93 17.12
C PRO A 113 20.36 16.52 15.73
N SER A 114 19.56 17.59 15.61
CA SER A 114 19.40 18.37 14.39
C SER A 114 19.71 19.84 14.64
N THR A 115 20.46 20.46 13.73
CA THR A 115 20.76 21.88 13.76
C THR A 115 19.64 22.74 13.18
N SER A 116 18.67 22.13 12.53
CA SER A 116 17.48 22.76 11.93
C SER A 116 16.21 22.06 12.40
N GLU A 117 15.07 22.75 12.22
CA GLU A 117 13.77 22.12 12.51
C GLU A 117 13.58 20.84 11.70
N VAL A 118 13.16 19.77 12.38
CA VAL A 118 12.92 18.46 11.78
C VAL A 118 11.61 18.48 10.99
N LYS A 119 11.70 18.43 9.66
CA LYS A 119 10.56 18.43 8.72
C LYS A 119 10.30 17.04 8.13
N SER A 120 11.36 16.28 7.93
CA SER A 120 11.29 14.90 7.44
C SER A 120 12.34 14.05 8.15
N VAL A 121 11.99 12.80 8.40
CA VAL A 121 12.88 11.79 9.00
C VAL A 121 12.76 10.53 8.18
N GLN A 122 13.91 9.98 7.78
CA GLN A 122 13.99 8.65 7.23
C GLN A 122 14.69 7.76 8.24
N ILE A 123 14.05 6.69 8.64
CA ILE A 123 14.65 5.66 9.49
C ILE A 123 14.76 4.36 8.72
N SER A 124 15.87 3.65 8.88
CA SER A 124 16.03 2.30 8.33
C SER A 124 16.61 1.36 9.39
N SER A 125 16.19 0.11 9.33
CA SER A 125 16.65 -0.94 10.22
C SER A 125 16.82 -2.24 9.48
N ALA A 126 17.94 -2.90 9.76
CA ALA A 126 18.25 -4.27 9.33
C ALA A 126 18.49 -5.18 10.55
N LEU A 127 17.89 -4.85 11.68
CA LEU A 127 18.10 -5.55 12.95
C LEU A 127 17.78 -7.05 12.80
N PHE A 128 18.76 -7.89 13.21
CA PHE A 128 18.69 -9.36 13.18
C PHE A 128 18.44 -10.01 11.82
N PHE A 129 18.40 -9.24 10.72
CA PHE A 129 18.05 -9.77 9.40
C PHE A 129 18.92 -10.93 8.93
N THR A 130 20.20 -10.91 9.27
CA THR A 130 21.17 -11.93 8.85
C THR A 130 21.06 -13.24 9.63
N VAL A 131 20.45 -13.22 10.82
CA VAL A 131 20.44 -14.36 11.76
C VAL A 131 19.07 -14.87 12.13
N ILE A 132 18.00 -14.05 11.95
CA ILE A 132 16.64 -14.43 12.27
C ILE A 132 15.75 -14.29 11.05
N ARG A 133 15.33 -15.43 10.52
CA ARG A 133 14.39 -15.49 9.38
C ARG A 133 13.02 -14.98 9.81
N ASN A 134 12.45 -14.02 9.07
CA ASN A 134 11.16 -13.40 9.36
C ASN A 134 11.12 -12.60 10.67
N HIS A 135 12.21 -11.90 11.01
CA HIS A 135 12.23 -10.98 12.15
C HIS A 135 11.12 -9.92 12.00
N GLN A 136 10.40 -9.67 13.11
CA GLN A 136 9.30 -8.71 13.17
C GLN A 136 9.71 -7.53 14.04
N SER A 137 9.44 -6.31 13.56
CA SER A 137 9.67 -5.08 14.31
C SER A 137 8.37 -4.28 14.46
N ALA A 138 7.96 -4.01 15.68
CA ALA A 138 6.94 -3.00 15.97
C ALA A 138 7.62 -1.65 16.14
N VAL A 139 7.33 -0.71 15.23
CA VAL A 139 7.92 0.64 15.24
C VAL A 139 6.85 1.63 15.62
N ILE A 140 7.00 2.23 16.80
CA ILE A 140 6.08 3.21 17.36
C ILE A 140 6.69 4.59 17.12
N ILE A 141 6.05 5.39 16.28
CA ILE A 141 6.47 6.75 15.94
C ILE A 141 5.61 7.76 16.69
N SER A 142 6.24 8.67 17.41
CA SER A 142 5.58 9.79 18.08
C SER A 142 6.05 11.11 17.48
N TRP A 143 5.14 11.93 16.94
CA TRP A 143 5.44 13.24 16.35
C TRP A 143 4.32 14.24 16.64
N GLY A 144 4.66 15.38 17.29
CA GLY A 144 3.69 16.44 17.55
C GLY A 144 2.47 16.02 18.38
N GLY A 145 2.65 15.08 19.31
CA GLY A 145 1.58 14.54 20.15
C GLY A 145 0.76 13.41 19.52
N ALA A 146 0.93 13.15 18.23
CA ALA A 146 0.35 12.00 17.56
C ALA A 146 1.26 10.78 17.67
N GLN A 147 0.66 9.59 17.67
CA GLN A 147 1.39 8.32 17.72
C GLN A 147 0.87 7.39 16.64
N LYS A 148 1.80 6.71 15.95
CA LYS A 148 1.49 5.74 14.89
C LYS A 148 2.38 4.50 15.03
N VAL A 149 1.80 3.32 14.84
CA VAL A 149 2.49 2.04 14.94
C VAL A 149 2.65 1.43 13.55
N TYR A 150 3.86 0.99 13.23
CA TYR A 150 4.19 0.28 12.00
C TYR A 150 4.71 -1.11 12.35
N ASN A 151 4.08 -2.15 11.81
CA ASN A 151 4.57 -3.52 11.92
C ASN A 151 5.38 -3.86 10.66
N LYS A 152 6.66 -4.21 10.83
CA LYS A 152 7.58 -4.50 9.73
C LYS A 152 8.15 -5.90 9.84
N TYR A 153 8.42 -6.52 8.70
CA TYR A 153 9.03 -7.83 8.59
C TYR A 153 10.34 -7.70 7.80
N GLY A 154 11.43 -8.20 8.38
CA GLY A 154 12.78 -8.05 7.79
C GLY A 154 13.27 -6.61 7.79
N PRO A 155 14.24 -6.27 6.91
CA PRO A 155 14.76 -4.91 6.79
C PRO A 155 13.67 -3.95 6.33
N TYR A 156 13.66 -2.76 6.90
CA TYR A 156 12.68 -1.74 6.52
C TYR A 156 13.29 -0.35 6.44
N GLN A 157 12.61 0.50 5.68
CA GLN A 157 12.84 1.92 5.56
C GLN A 157 11.50 2.64 5.70
N LEU A 158 11.44 3.66 6.54
CA LEU A 158 10.27 4.49 6.77
C LEU A 158 10.62 5.95 6.53
N GLU A 159 9.90 6.56 5.60
CA GLU A 159 9.92 8.01 5.40
C GLU A 159 8.79 8.64 6.19
N LEU A 160 9.11 9.53 7.11
CA LEU A 160 8.21 10.15 8.07
C LEU A 160 8.15 11.64 7.84
N THR A 161 6.93 12.17 7.83
CA THR A 161 6.63 13.61 7.95
C THR A 161 5.52 13.78 8.97
N ALA A 162 5.36 14.96 9.52
CA ALA A 162 4.29 15.24 10.47
C ALA A 162 2.91 14.87 9.91
N ALA A 163 2.68 15.13 8.62
CA ALA A 163 1.45 14.78 7.93
C ALA A 163 1.23 13.25 7.80
N ARG A 164 2.29 12.47 7.66
CA ARG A 164 2.18 10.98 7.61
C ARG A 164 1.93 10.35 8.97
N VAL A 165 2.42 10.97 10.04
CA VAL A 165 2.21 10.49 11.42
C VAL A 165 0.87 10.94 11.97
N ASN A 166 0.45 12.17 11.66
CA ASN A 166 -0.83 12.74 12.05
C ASN A 166 -1.58 13.31 10.83
N PRO A 167 -2.13 12.44 9.94
CA PRO A 167 -2.82 12.90 8.76
C PRO A 167 -4.12 13.63 9.14
N THR A 168 -4.31 14.83 8.59
CA THR A 168 -5.62 15.51 8.67
C THR A 168 -6.61 14.79 7.76
N LEU A 169 -7.91 14.83 8.09
CA LEU A 169 -8.96 14.26 7.24
C LEU A 169 -8.89 14.81 5.80
N LEU A 170 -8.67 16.13 5.67
CA LEU A 170 -8.53 16.77 4.37
C LEU A 170 -7.27 16.30 3.63
N GLY A 171 -6.13 16.21 4.32
CA GLY A 171 -4.88 15.71 3.74
C GLY A 171 -5.02 14.27 3.23
N THR A 172 -5.63 13.40 4.04
CA THR A 172 -5.94 12.02 3.64
C THR A 172 -6.87 12.00 2.43
N ALA A 173 -7.93 12.82 2.43
CA ALA A 173 -8.86 12.87 1.32
C ALA A 173 -8.17 13.28 0.01
N VAL A 174 -7.38 14.36 0.03
CA VAL A 174 -6.63 14.83 -1.15
C VAL A 174 -5.63 13.79 -1.63
N GLU A 175 -4.85 13.19 -0.73
CA GLU A 175 -3.90 12.14 -1.07
C GLU A 175 -4.58 10.98 -1.80
N PHE A 176 -5.70 10.49 -1.27
CA PHE A 176 -6.41 9.36 -1.87
C PHE A 176 -7.17 9.72 -3.14
N ILE A 177 -7.67 10.96 -3.31
CA ILE A 177 -8.21 11.45 -4.58
C ILE A 177 -7.13 11.42 -5.67
N LEU A 178 -5.96 12.00 -5.40
CA LEU A 178 -4.86 12.01 -6.36
C LEU A 178 -4.38 10.59 -6.68
N TRP A 179 -4.35 9.70 -5.68
CA TRP A 179 -3.99 8.32 -5.90
C TRP A 179 -5.01 7.53 -6.72
N GLY A 180 -6.31 7.78 -6.52
CA GLY A 180 -7.39 7.22 -7.36
C GLY A 180 -7.31 7.71 -8.81
N MET A 181 -7.02 8.99 -9.04
CA MET A 181 -6.77 9.52 -10.39
C MET A 181 -5.54 8.84 -11.04
N HIS A 182 -4.43 8.76 -10.30
CA HIS A 182 -3.22 8.10 -10.77
C HIS A 182 -3.48 6.63 -11.13
N HIS A 183 -4.24 5.91 -10.30
CA HIS A 183 -4.62 4.52 -10.55
C HIS A 183 -5.29 4.33 -11.91
N ILE A 184 -6.21 5.20 -12.28
CA ILE A 184 -6.88 5.17 -13.60
C ILE A 184 -5.95 5.52 -14.75
N PHE A 185 -5.06 6.50 -14.58
CA PHE A 185 -4.14 6.91 -15.66
C PHE A 185 -3.01 5.90 -15.91
N VAL A 186 -2.62 5.13 -14.92
CA VAL A 186 -1.56 4.11 -15.02
C VAL A 186 -2.15 2.71 -15.24
N GLY A 187 -3.43 2.49 -14.88
CA GLY A 187 -4.14 1.23 -15.08
C GLY A 187 -4.48 0.99 -16.54
N TYR A 188 -3.61 0.29 -17.29
CA TYR A 188 -3.83 -0.01 -18.72
C TYR A 188 -5.10 -0.81 -18.96
N ASP A 189 -5.51 -1.66 -18.03
CA ASP A 189 -6.78 -2.40 -17.99
C ASP A 189 -7.98 -1.46 -17.97
N HIS A 190 -7.96 -0.45 -17.09
CA HIS A 190 -9.01 0.57 -16.97
C HIS A 190 -9.08 1.42 -18.24
N ILE A 191 -7.93 1.82 -18.79
CA ILE A 191 -7.88 2.61 -20.03
C ILE A 191 -8.41 1.78 -21.19
N ALA A 192 -7.98 0.53 -21.37
CA ALA A 192 -8.43 -0.34 -22.44
C ALA A 192 -9.94 -0.62 -22.34
N PHE A 193 -10.43 -0.92 -21.13
CA PHE A 193 -11.85 -1.13 -20.85
C PHE A 193 -12.69 0.13 -21.16
N LEU A 194 -12.26 1.29 -20.68
CA LEU A 194 -12.94 2.56 -20.90
C LEU A 194 -12.95 2.94 -22.38
N LEU A 195 -11.82 2.76 -23.10
CA LEU A 195 -11.74 3.01 -24.53
C LEU A 195 -12.66 2.07 -25.33
N ALA A 196 -12.73 0.79 -24.99
CA ALA A 196 -13.66 -0.16 -25.61
C ALA A 196 -15.13 0.31 -25.46
N LEU A 197 -15.50 0.79 -24.28
CA LEU A 197 -16.85 1.35 -24.03
C LEU A 197 -17.08 2.65 -24.84
N LEU A 198 -16.08 3.54 -24.90
CA LEU A 198 -16.16 4.83 -25.61
C LEU A 198 -16.30 4.69 -27.12
N LEU A 199 -15.63 3.68 -27.71
CA LEU A 199 -15.70 3.41 -29.15
C LEU A 199 -17.14 3.17 -29.62
N ALA A 200 -18.00 2.54 -28.82
CA ALA A 200 -19.37 2.26 -29.18
C ALA A 200 -20.37 3.30 -28.62
N ALA A 201 -19.91 4.24 -27.80
CA ALA A 201 -20.78 5.26 -27.21
C ALA A 201 -21.23 6.30 -28.24
N GLN A 202 -22.51 6.66 -28.17
CA GLN A 202 -23.08 7.69 -29.04
C GLN A 202 -23.39 9.00 -28.31
N ARG A 203 -23.72 8.92 -26.99
CA ARG A 203 -24.16 10.09 -26.21
C ARG A 203 -23.37 10.19 -24.91
N LEU A 204 -22.97 11.41 -24.56
CA LEU A 204 -22.27 11.69 -23.30
C LEU A 204 -23.06 11.22 -22.07
N ARG A 205 -24.38 11.43 -22.06
CA ARG A 205 -25.25 11.02 -20.94
C ARG A 205 -25.21 9.52 -20.67
N ASP A 206 -25.15 8.69 -21.73
CA ASP A 206 -25.11 7.24 -21.58
C ASP A 206 -23.74 6.79 -21.07
N MET A 207 -22.68 7.50 -21.50
CA MET A 207 -21.32 7.26 -20.99
C MET A 207 -21.17 7.60 -19.52
N VAL A 208 -21.71 8.74 -19.07
CA VAL A 208 -21.68 9.09 -17.65
C VAL A 208 -22.37 8.01 -16.81
N ARG A 209 -23.53 7.49 -17.24
CA ARG A 209 -24.21 6.39 -16.55
C ARG A 209 -23.35 5.12 -16.47
N VAL A 210 -22.70 4.78 -17.57
CA VAL A 210 -21.83 3.59 -17.66
C VAL A 210 -20.64 3.74 -16.73
N VAL A 211 -19.98 4.89 -16.74
CA VAL A 211 -18.80 5.18 -15.91
C VAL A 211 -19.17 5.21 -14.43
N THR A 212 -20.22 5.96 -14.05
CA THR A 212 -20.67 6.02 -12.66
C THR A 212 -21.16 4.65 -12.15
N SER A 213 -21.83 3.86 -13.00
CA SER A 213 -22.25 2.49 -12.66
C SER A 213 -21.04 1.60 -12.33
N PHE A 214 -19.99 1.70 -13.14
CA PHE A 214 -18.72 1.01 -12.88
C PHE A 214 -18.10 1.46 -11.55
N THR A 215 -17.97 2.78 -11.33
CA THR A 215 -17.32 3.33 -10.12
C THR A 215 -18.09 2.96 -8.85
N VAL A 216 -19.42 2.98 -8.88
CA VAL A 216 -20.24 2.54 -7.73
C VAL A 216 -19.99 1.08 -7.40
N ALA A 217 -20.02 0.21 -8.41
CA ALA A 217 -19.75 -1.21 -8.24
C ALA A 217 -18.34 -1.49 -7.73
N HIS A 218 -17.36 -0.83 -8.33
CA HIS A 218 -15.94 -0.87 -7.92
C HIS A 218 -15.78 -0.45 -6.45
N SER A 219 -16.45 0.64 -6.04
CA SER A 219 -16.41 1.13 -4.66
C SER A 219 -16.97 0.12 -3.66
N ILE A 220 -18.06 -0.56 -4.02
CA ILE A 220 -18.68 -1.59 -3.15
C ILE A 220 -17.70 -2.72 -2.89
N THR A 221 -17.12 -3.32 -3.93
CA THR A 221 -16.21 -4.46 -3.76
C THR A 221 -14.88 -4.06 -3.15
N LEU A 222 -14.37 -2.88 -3.48
CA LEU A 222 -13.17 -2.33 -2.88
C LEU A 222 -13.36 -2.11 -1.37
N LEU A 223 -14.51 -1.58 -0.93
CA LEU A 223 -14.84 -1.41 0.48
C LEU A 223 -14.97 -2.76 1.19
N LEU A 224 -15.69 -3.73 0.61
CA LEU A 224 -15.86 -5.06 1.18
C LEU A 224 -14.50 -5.79 1.31
N ALA A 225 -13.63 -5.61 0.34
CA ALA A 225 -12.28 -6.18 0.37
C ALA A 225 -11.37 -5.44 1.37
N ALA A 226 -11.50 -4.12 1.52
CA ALA A 226 -10.77 -3.34 2.52
C ALA A 226 -11.17 -3.70 3.96
N LEU A 227 -12.47 -4.03 4.16
CA LEU A 227 -13.01 -4.54 5.43
C LEU A 227 -12.73 -6.04 5.67
N ASP A 228 -12.01 -6.68 4.76
CA ASP A 228 -11.68 -8.11 4.82
C ASP A 228 -12.90 -9.06 4.80
N VAL A 229 -14.04 -8.58 4.30
CA VAL A 229 -15.27 -9.37 4.13
C VAL A 229 -15.15 -10.33 2.95
N ILE A 230 -14.45 -9.91 1.88
CA ILE A 230 -14.23 -10.69 0.67
C ILE A 230 -12.74 -10.79 0.39
N ARG A 231 -12.26 -12.02 0.16
CA ARG A 231 -10.90 -12.31 -0.31
C ARG A 231 -10.98 -13.19 -1.56
N VAL A 232 -10.42 -12.69 -2.66
CA VAL A 232 -10.33 -13.42 -3.92
C VAL A 232 -8.85 -13.49 -4.32
N PRO A 233 -8.34 -14.64 -4.75
CA PRO A 233 -6.97 -14.76 -5.25
C PRO A 233 -6.72 -13.81 -6.43
N GLY A 234 -5.56 -13.13 -6.45
CA GLY A 234 -5.21 -12.15 -7.48
C GLY A 234 -5.30 -12.70 -8.90
N ALA A 235 -4.79 -13.92 -9.12
CA ALA A 235 -4.85 -14.58 -10.43
C ALA A 235 -6.28 -14.74 -10.98
N VAL A 236 -7.26 -14.99 -10.11
CA VAL A 236 -8.69 -15.09 -10.50
C VAL A 236 -9.23 -13.73 -10.89
N THR A 237 -9.01 -12.72 -10.05
CA THR A 237 -9.47 -11.34 -10.32
C THR A 237 -8.86 -10.76 -11.58
N GLU A 238 -7.56 -10.90 -11.78
CA GLU A 238 -6.84 -10.41 -12.96
C GLU A 238 -7.33 -11.10 -14.24
N SER A 239 -7.57 -12.42 -14.19
CA SER A 239 -8.16 -13.16 -15.32
C SER A 239 -9.57 -12.68 -15.67
N LEU A 240 -10.41 -12.41 -14.66
CA LEU A 240 -11.76 -11.87 -14.85
C LEU A 240 -11.75 -10.44 -15.37
N ILE A 241 -10.80 -9.61 -14.93
CA ILE A 241 -10.58 -8.26 -15.47
C ILE A 241 -10.23 -8.34 -16.97
N ALA A 242 -9.25 -9.17 -17.34
CA ALA A 242 -8.87 -9.37 -18.74
C ALA A 242 -10.04 -9.90 -19.57
N ALA A 243 -10.81 -10.85 -19.04
CA ALA A 243 -12.02 -11.39 -19.70
C ALA A 243 -13.09 -10.30 -19.92
N SER A 244 -13.25 -9.35 -19.00
CA SER A 244 -14.18 -8.21 -19.16
C SER A 244 -13.80 -7.30 -20.33
N ILE A 245 -12.49 -7.05 -20.51
CA ILE A 245 -11.97 -6.26 -21.63
C ILE A 245 -12.23 -6.98 -22.95
N VAL A 246 -11.92 -8.27 -23.02
CA VAL A 246 -12.22 -9.13 -24.17
C VAL A 246 -13.70 -9.08 -24.52
N TYR A 247 -14.57 -9.26 -23.52
CA TYR A 247 -16.01 -9.24 -23.71
C TYR A 247 -16.50 -7.93 -24.31
N VAL A 248 -16.14 -6.77 -23.72
CA VAL A 248 -16.59 -5.46 -24.18
C VAL A 248 -16.05 -5.16 -25.59
N ALA A 249 -14.79 -5.48 -25.85
CA ALA A 249 -14.18 -5.30 -27.17
C ALA A 249 -14.85 -6.20 -28.23
N ALA A 250 -15.17 -7.44 -27.91
CA ALA A 250 -15.89 -8.39 -28.79
C ALA A 250 -17.33 -7.96 -29.03
N GLU A 251 -18.06 -7.50 -27.98
CA GLU A 251 -19.43 -7.00 -28.07
C GLU A 251 -19.56 -5.88 -29.11
N ASN A 252 -18.56 -5.03 -29.25
CA ASN A 252 -18.53 -3.94 -30.22
C ASN A 252 -18.60 -4.38 -31.69
N PHE A 253 -18.32 -5.65 -32.00
CA PHE A 253 -18.48 -6.18 -33.37
C PHE A 253 -19.92 -6.58 -33.70
N PHE A 254 -20.75 -6.87 -32.67
CA PHE A 254 -22.08 -7.46 -32.87
C PHE A 254 -23.22 -6.51 -32.45
N ILE A 255 -23.00 -5.68 -31.41
CA ILE A 255 -24.06 -4.85 -30.82
C ILE A 255 -23.75 -3.37 -31.04
N THR A 256 -24.66 -2.67 -31.74
CA THR A 256 -24.57 -1.22 -32.03
C THR A 256 -25.35 -0.36 -31.02
N GLU A 257 -26.32 -0.92 -30.30
CA GLU A 257 -27.15 -0.23 -29.31
C GLU A 257 -27.15 -0.98 -27.98
N GLY A 258 -26.46 -0.44 -26.97
CA GLY A 258 -26.30 -1.06 -25.67
C GLY A 258 -27.21 -0.47 -24.59
N ARG A 259 -28.54 -0.69 -24.64
CA ARG A 259 -29.51 -0.22 -23.63
C ARG A 259 -29.15 -0.68 -22.19
N TYR A 260 -28.51 -1.85 -22.04
CA TYR A 260 -28.18 -2.47 -20.76
C TYR A 260 -26.67 -2.43 -20.46
N ARG A 261 -25.85 -1.66 -21.16
CA ARG A 261 -24.41 -1.57 -20.95
C ARG A 261 -24.06 -1.14 -19.53
N TRP A 262 -24.86 -0.29 -18.89
CA TRP A 262 -24.65 0.11 -17.51
C TRP A 262 -24.77 -1.06 -16.52
N VAL A 263 -25.64 -2.06 -16.79
CA VAL A 263 -25.74 -3.27 -15.95
C VAL A 263 -24.49 -4.14 -16.10
N LEU A 264 -24.04 -4.30 -17.33
CA LEU A 264 -22.84 -5.06 -17.64
C LEU A 264 -21.60 -4.41 -17.01
N THR A 265 -21.48 -3.09 -17.14
CA THR A 265 -20.35 -2.36 -16.53
C THR A 265 -20.42 -2.34 -15.01
N PHE A 266 -21.63 -2.38 -14.40
CA PHE A 266 -21.78 -2.63 -12.98
C PHE A 266 -21.17 -3.97 -12.58
N ALA A 267 -21.53 -5.06 -13.27
CA ALA A 267 -20.97 -6.39 -13.00
C ALA A 267 -19.44 -6.42 -13.14
N PHE A 268 -18.91 -5.79 -14.18
CA PHE A 268 -17.44 -5.69 -14.35
C PHE A 268 -16.78 -4.78 -13.32
N GLY A 269 -17.44 -3.71 -12.90
CA GLY A 269 -16.96 -2.85 -11.80
C GLY A 269 -16.77 -3.62 -10.50
N LEU A 270 -17.70 -4.56 -10.17
CA LEU A 270 -17.53 -5.44 -9.01
C LEU A 270 -16.24 -6.27 -9.09
N VAL A 271 -15.92 -6.78 -10.28
CA VAL A 271 -14.69 -7.56 -10.49
C VAL A 271 -13.44 -6.68 -10.37
N HIS A 272 -13.43 -5.53 -11.04
CA HIS A 272 -12.27 -4.62 -11.05
C HIS A 272 -11.94 -4.10 -9.64
N GLY A 273 -12.94 -3.84 -8.78
CA GLY A 273 -12.72 -3.40 -7.41
C GLY A 273 -11.99 -4.44 -6.54
N LEU A 274 -12.12 -5.73 -6.87
CA LEU A 274 -11.38 -6.79 -6.18
C LEU A 274 -9.89 -6.81 -6.58
N GLY A 275 -9.53 -6.44 -7.82
CA GLY A 275 -8.15 -6.47 -8.32
C GLY A 275 -7.19 -5.54 -7.59
N PHE A 276 -7.68 -4.40 -7.11
CA PHE A 276 -6.86 -3.41 -6.40
C PHE A 276 -6.87 -3.56 -4.87
N SER A 277 -7.63 -4.52 -4.35
CA SER A 277 -7.91 -4.68 -2.93
C SER A 277 -6.67 -4.96 -2.07
N SER A 278 -5.70 -5.73 -2.55
CA SER A 278 -4.47 -6.06 -1.83
C SER A 278 -3.57 -4.84 -1.65
N VAL A 279 -3.40 -4.03 -2.70
CA VAL A 279 -2.58 -2.81 -2.69
C VAL A 279 -3.20 -1.75 -1.78
N LEU A 280 -4.52 -1.55 -1.88
CA LEU A 280 -5.24 -0.62 -0.99
C LEU A 280 -5.15 -1.07 0.47
N ARG A 281 -5.34 -2.36 0.74
CA ARG A 281 -5.27 -2.92 2.10
C ARG A 281 -3.91 -2.68 2.74
N ALA A 282 -2.83 -2.92 2.01
CA ALA A 282 -1.48 -2.64 2.49
C ALA A 282 -1.30 -1.16 2.87
N ARG A 283 -1.91 -0.24 2.11
CA ARG A 283 -1.83 1.20 2.39
C ARG A 283 -2.75 1.66 3.52
N LEU A 284 -3.84 0.94 3.78
CA LEU A 284 -4.79 1.24 4.86
C LEU A 284 -4.36 0.72 6.23
N GLN A 285 -3.41 -0.23 6.31
CA GLN A 285 -2.94 -0.81 7.58
C GLN A 285 -2.48 0.25 8.60
N ASP A 286 -1.97 1.36 8.09
CA ASP A 286 -1.42 2.45 8.90
C ASP A 286 -2.40 3.62 9.09
N ILE A 287 -3.67 3.50 8.67
CA ILE A 287 -4.66 4.58 8.72
C ILE A 287 -5.80 4.17 9.64
N GLY A 288 -6.09 4.98 10.66
CA GLY A 288 -7.11 4.71 11.68
C GLY A 288 -8.57 4.74 11.19
N SER A 289 -8.81 5.09 9.93
CA SER A 289 -10.15 5.14 9.31
C SER A 289 -10.10 4.60 7.88
N ILE A 290 -10.99 3.66 7.56
CA ILE A 290 -11.09 3.06 6.22
C ILE A 290 -12.00 3.90 5.31
N LEU A 291 -13.01 4.56 5.87
CA LEU A 291 -14.08 5.19 5.08
C LEU A 291 -13.57 6.37 4.24
N VAL A 292 -12.84 7.31 4.86
CA VAL A 292 -12.33 8.51 4.17
C VAL A 292 -11.37 8.13 3.03
N PRO A 293 -10.35 7.27 3.21
CA PRO A 293 -9.51 6.81 2.13
C PRO A 293 -10.28 6.16 0.97
N VAL A 294 -11.18 5.22 1.26
CA VAL A 294 -11.91 4.48 0.22
C VAL A 294 -12.84 5.39 -0.57
N VAL A 295 -13.60 6.25 0.10
CA VAL A 295 -14.50 7.21 -0.58
C VAL A 295 -13.67 8.19 -1.43
N SER A 296 -12.62 8.75 -0.88
CA SER A 296 -11.76 9.71 -1.57
C SER A 296 -11.05 9.09 -2.78
N PHE A 297 -10.55 7.86 -2.63
CA PHE A 297 -9.96 7.11 -3.74
C PHE A 297 -10.96 6.93 -4.89
N ASN A 298 -12.19 6.51 -4.60
CA ASN A 298 -13.21 6.30 -5.63
C ASN A 298 -13.67 7.62 -6.28
N LEU A 299 -13.72 8.74 -5.53
CA LEU A 299 -13.92 10.07 -6.12
C LEU A 299 -12.78 10.42 -7.09
N GLY A 300 -11.53 10.06 -6.75
CA GLY A 300 -10.38 10.20 -7.63
C GLY A 300 -10.47 9.33 -8.89
N VAL A 301 -10.90 8.08 -8.76
CA VAL A 301 -11.17 7.16 -9.87
C VAL A 301 -12.20 7.79 -10.82
N GLU A 302 -13.33 8.25 -10.31
CA GLU A 302 -14.39 8.88 -11.12
C GLU A 302 -13.88 10.15 -11.81
N ALA A 303 -13.18 11.01 -11.09
CA ALA A 303 -12.58 12.21 -11.66
C ALA A 303 -11.60 11.88 -12.79
N GLY A 304 -10.73 10.88 -12.62
CA GLY A 304 -9.80 10.40 -13.66
C GLY A 304 -10.53 9.88 -14.89
N GLN A 305 -11.58 9.10 -14.72
CA GLN A 305 -12.41 8.60 -15.81
C GLN A 305 -13.11 9.74 -16.56
N ILE A 306 -13.64 10.74 -15.85
CA ILE A 306 -14.25 11.94 -16.46
C ILE A 306 -13.22 12.71 -17.30
N VAL A 307 -11.99 12.86 -16.82
CA VAL A 307 -10.91 13.51 -17.59
C VAL A 307 -10.64 12.75 -18.90
N ILE A 308 -10.52 11.42 -18.84
CA ILE A 308 -10.34 10.59 -20.04
C ILE A 308 -11.54 10.78 -21.00
N LEU A 309 -12.76 10.79 -20.48
CA LEU A 309 -13.97 10.99 -21.24
C LEU A 309 -13.99 12.34 -21.96
N LEU A 310 -13.65 13.43 -21.25
CA LEU A 310 -13.59 14.79 -21.79
C LEU A 310 -12.56 14.97 -22.90
N VAL A 311 -11.45 14.20 -22.86
CA VAL A 311 -10.42 14.20 -23.89
C VAL A 311 -10.79 13.30 -25.08
N ALA A 312 -11.24 12.08 -24.80
CA ALA A 312 -11.47 11.07 -25.84
C ALA A 312 -12.74 11.35 -26.66
N LEU A 313 -13.84 11.81 -26.03
CA LEU A 313 -15.11 12.05 -26.74
C LEU A 313 -15.03 13.08 -27.86
N PRO A 314 -14.44 14.28 -27.68
CA PRO A 314 -14.27 15.23 -28.77
C PRO A 314 -13.46 14.66 -29.94
N VAL A 315 -12.39 13.92 -29.64
CA VAL A 315 -11.56 13.26 -30.65
C VAL A 315 -12.36 12.22 -31.44
N LEU A 316 -13.07 11.35 -30.73
CA LEU A 316 -13.89 10.32 -31.36
C LEU A 316 -15.05 10.92 -32.18
N THR A 317 -15.70 11.97 -31.68
CA THR A 317 -16.77 12.67 -32.40
C THR A 317 -16.23 13.36 -33.67
N TRP A 318 -15.05 13.96 -33.60
CA TRP A 318 -14.38 14.56 -34.76
C TRP A 318 -14.06 13.51 -35.85
N ILE A 319 -13.51 12.34 -35.44
CA ILE A 319 -13.19 11.25 -36.39
C ILE A 319 -14.47 10.69 -37.03
N ARG A 320 -15.58 10.59 -36.29
CA ARG A 320 -16.87 10.07 -36.77
C ARG A 320 -17.54 11.03 -37.74
N LYS A 321 -17.30 12.34 -37.65
CA LYS A 321 -17.98 13.35 -38.42
C LYS A 321 -17.58 13.26 -39.90
N GLY A 322 -18.50 12.87 -40.76
CA GLY A 322 -18.35 12.84 -42.23
C GLY A 322 -19.10 14.01 -42.88
N PRO A 323 -18.93 14.21 -44.20
CA PRO A 323 -19.60 15.26 -44.97
C PRO A 323 -21.13 15.06 -45.05
N ASN A 324 -21.63 13.86 -44.87
CA ASN A 324 -23.06 13.50 -44.82
C ASN A 324 -23.31 12.36 -43.82
N GLU A 325 -24.59 12.07 -43.54
CA GLU A 325 -24.98 11.02 -42.58
C GLU A 325 -24.42 9.65 -42.95
N ALA A 326 -24.57 9.21 -44.21
CA ALA A 326 -24.09 7.90 -44.63
C ALA A 326 -22.57 7.72 -44.46
N SER A 327 -21.79 8.79 -44.70
CA SER A 327 -20.34 8.76 -44.48
C SER A 327 -19.98 8.79 -42.99
N SER A 328 -20.78 9.45 -42.16
CA SER A 328 -20.61 9.46 -40.69
C SER A 328 -20.90 8.06 -40.06
N GLU A 329 -21.98 7.41 -40.51
CA GLU A 329 -22.32 6.04 -40.12
C GLU A 329 -21.23 5.05 -40.52
N ARG A 330 -20.74 5.14 -41.78
CA ARG A 330 -19.64 4.31 -42.26
C ARG A 330 -18.35 4.53 -41.47
N ARG A 331 -17.98 5.78 -41.14
CA ARG A 331 -16.81 6.10 -40.31
C ARG A 331 -16.97 5.56 -38.90
N GLN A 332 -18.15 5.71 -38.29
CA GLN A 332 -18.43 5.14 -36.99
C GLN A 332 -18.30 3.61 -36.99
N TRP A 333 -18.87 2.96 -38.02
CA TRP A 333 -18.77 1.51 -38.17
C TRP A 333 -17.31 1.03 -38.22
N TRP A 334 -16.49 1.70 -39.02
CA TRP A 334 -15.05 1.38 -39.11
C TRP A 334 -14.30 1.70 -37.84
N LEU A 335 -14.55 2.86 -37.22
CA LEU A 335 -13.89 3.29 -36.00
C LEU A 335 -14.13 2.29 -34.88
N VAL A 336 -15.37 1.83 -34.70
CA VAL A 336 -15.74 0.87 -33.67
C VAL A 336 -15.01 -0.46 -33.88
N ARG A 337 -15.01 -1.00 -35.09
CA ARG A 337 -14.41 -2.32 -35.38
C ARG A 337 -12.88 -2.29 -35.39
N VAL A 338 -12.31 -1.35 -36.14
CA VAL A 338 -10.85 -1.20 -36.22
C VAL A 338 -10.25 -0.79 -34.88
N GLY A 339 -10.94 0.08 -34.11
CA GLY A 339 -10.49 0.50 -32.80
C GLY A 339 -10.65 -0.60 -31.73
N SER A 340 -11.68 -1.45 -31.84
CA SER A 340 -11.90 -2.55 -30.89
C SER A 340 -10.98 -3.74 -31.13
N LEU A 341 -10.46 -3.94 -32.34
CA LEU A 341 -9.60 -5.09 -32.68
C LEU A 341 -8.30 -5.11 -31.84
N PRO A 342 -7.49 -4.04 -31.79
CA PRO A 342 -6.29 -4.05 -30.95
C PRO A 342 -6.61 -4.22 -29.47
N ILE A 343 -7.74 -3.68 -28.96
CA ILE A 343 -8.15 -3.85 -27.57
C ILE A 343 -8.53 -5.32 -27.31
N LEU A 344 -9.23 -5.96 -28.26
CA LEU A 344 -9.59 -7.38 -28.19
C LEU A 344 -8.32 -8.25 -28.16
N LEU A 345 -7.37 -7.99 -29.05
CA LEU A 345 -6.12 -8.75 -29.11
C LEU A 345 -5.28 -8.59 -27.85
N LEU A 346 -5.18 -7.35 -27.34
CA LEU A 346 -4.49 -7.06 -26.08
C LEU A 346 -5.17 -7.76 -24.90
N GLY A 347 -6.49 -7.68 -24.82
CA GLY A 347 -7.27 -8.36 -23.78
C GLY A 347 -7.13 -9.88 -23.82
N LEU A 348 -7.14 -10.48 -25.02
CA LEU A 348 -6.91 -11.93 -25.20
C LEU A 348 -5.49 -12.33 -24.76
N PHE A 349 -4.49 -11.56 -25.13
CA PHE A 349 -3.11 -11.80 -24.72
C PHE A 349 -2.99 -11.70 -23.19
N TRP A 350 -3.59 -10.69 -22.58
CA TRP A 350 -3.64 -10.54 -21.11
C TRP A 350 -4.36 -11.69 -20.43
N LEU A 351 -5.52 -12.11 -20.97
CA LEU A 351 -6.28 -13.23 -20.42
C LEU A 351 -5.46 -14.52 -20.43
N ILE A 352 -4.77 -14.80 -21.53
CA ILE A 352 -3.87 -15.97 -21.65
C ILE A 352 -2.74 -15.86 -20.62
N ASP A 353 -2.08 -14.70 -20.54
CA ASP A 353 -0.99 -14.47 -19.60
C ASP A 353 -1.42 -14.72 -18.14
N ARG A 354 -2.59 -14.22 -17.73
CA ARG A 354 -3.08 -14.36 -16.35
C ARG A 354 -3.63 -15.73 -16.02
N VAL A 355 -4.35 -16.38 -16.95
CA VAL A 355 -4.88 -17.73 -16.75
C VAL A 355 -3.75 -18.75 -16.62
N PHE A 356 -2.73 -18.65 -17.46
CA PHE A 356 -1.61 -19.59 -17.47
C PHE A 356 -0.41 -19.11 -16.62
N GLN A 357 -0.51 -17.95 -15.96
CA GLN A 357 0.54 -17.36 -15.10
C GLN A 357 1.91 -17.27 -15.80
N LEU A 358 1.92 -16.86 -17.07
CA LEU A 358 3.12 -16.81 -17.90
C LEU A 358 4.06 -15.68 -17.52
N ASN A 359 3.56 -14.65 -16.82
CA ASN A 359 4.31 -13.45 -16.38
C ASN A 359 5.05 -12.74 -17.53
N LEU A 360 4.42 -12.67 -18.70
CA LEU A 360 4.96 -12.00 -19.90
C LEU A 360 4.68 -10.50 -19.86
N MET A 361 3.63 -10.09 -19.16
CA MET A 361 3.25 -8.69 -19.00
C MET A 361 3.82 -8.10 -17.70
N PRO A 362 4.42 -6.91 -17.74
CA PRO A 362 5.11 -6.31 -16.59
C PRO A 362 4.17 -5.67 -15.55
N PHE A 363 2.86 -5.97 -15.58
CA PHE A 363 1.86 -5.33 -14.69
C PHE A 363 1.04 -6.36 -13.98
#